data_517f45ba7c5f5ebaea2e390d1da756c0
#
_entry.id   517f45ba7c5f5ebaea2e390d1da756c0
#
_cell.length_a   1.000
_cell.length_b   1.000
_cell.length_c   1.000
_cell.angle_alpha   90.00
_cell.angle_beta   90.00
_cell.angle_gamma   90.00
#
_symmetry.space_group_name_H-M   'P 1'
#
loop_
_entity.id
_entity.type
_entity.pdbx_description
1 polymer ?
#
loop_
_entity_poly.entity_id
_entity_poly.type
_entity_poly.pdbx_seq_one_letter_code
_entity_poly.pdbx_strand_id
1 'polypeptide(L)' 'MHHGGDVSAPAAELPAVERNVAREAARWLLRLSSGRATDADVHACDQWRASKAEHEYAWQRAQRVNERFGLLSLIHI' A
#
# COMPACT_ATOMS: atom_id res chain seq x y z
N MET A 1 1.99 -2.52 -33.19
CA MET A 1 1.63 -2.33 -32.58
C MET A 1 1.57 -2.43 -31.68
N HIS A 2 1.61 -2.64 -31.52
CA HIS A 2 1.32 -2.69 -30.67
C HIS A 2 1.05 -2.74 -29.86
N HIS A 3 1.10 -2.84 -29.49
CA HIS A 3 0.75 -2.75 -28.56
C HIS A 3 0.13 -2.99 -27.83
N GLY A 4 0.02 -2.97 -28.15
CA GLY A 4 -1.21 -2.93 -27.50
C GLY A 4 -1.53 -3.91 -26.47
N GLY A 5 -1.10 -4.93 -26.47
CA GLY A 5 -1.49 -5.93 -25.50
C GLY A 5 -1.30 -5.56 -24.07
N ASP A 6 -0.72 -4.50 -23.87
CA ASP A 6 -0.43 -4.00 -22.61
C ASP A 6 -1.57 -3.84 -21.70
N VAL A 7 -2.70 -3.62 -22.18
CA VAL A 7 -3.82 -3.36 -21.33
C VAL A 7 -4.20 -4.51 -20.47
N SER A 8 -3.75 -5.69 -20.78
CA SER A 8 -4.22 -6.84 -20.07
C SER A 8 -3.43 -7.17 -18.83
N ALA A 9 -2.38 -6.45 -18.56
CA ALA A 9 -1.53 -6.81 -17.44
C ALA A 9 -1.59 -5.75 -16.38
N PRO A 10 -2.58 -5.77 -15.54
CA PRO A 10 -2.85 -4.70 -14.60
C PRO A 10 -1.67 -4.31 -13.72
N ALA A 11 -1.29 -5.14 -12.81
CA ALA A 11 -0.27 -4.76 -11.85
C ALA A 11 1.10 -4.65 -12.48
N ALA A 12 1.41 -5.56 -13.39
CA ALA A 12 2.72 -5.60 -14.02
C ALA A 12 2.92 -4.43 -14.97
N GLU A 13 1.83 -3.81 -15.39
CA GLU A 13 1.90 -2.71 -16.31
C GLU A 13 2.04 -1.36 -15.64
N LEU A 14 1.90 -1.31 -14.33
CA LEU A 14 2.03 -0.05 -13.63
C LEU A 14 3.45 0.47 -13.71
N PRO A 15 3.63 1.78 -13.79
CA PRO A 15 4.96 2.36 -13.73
C PRO A 15 5.69 1.93 -12.48
N ALA A 16 7.00 1.86 -12.57
CA ALA A 16 7.81 1.43 -11.44
C ALA A 16 7.54 2.27 -10.21
N VAL A 17 7.31 3.57 -10.39
CA VAL A 17 7.03 4.44 -9.27
C VAL A 17 5.78 4.02 -8.54
N GLU A 18 4.72 3.72 -9.28
CA GLU A 18 3.47 3.31 -8.65
C GLU A 18 3.59 1.97 -7.96
N ARG A 19 4.36 1.05 -8.55
CA ARG A 19 4.58 -0.23 -7.91
C ARG A 19 5.35 -0.06 -6.60
N ASN A 20 6.33 0.83 -6.60
CA ASN A 20 7.11 1.09 -5.40
C ASN A 20 6.26 1.72 -4.32
N VAL A 21 5.42 2.68 -4.69
CA VAL A 21 4.55 3.35 -3.73
C VAL A 21 3.58 2.35 -3.12
N ALA A 22 3.00 1.48 -3.95
CA ALA A 22 2.08 0.46 -3.45
C ALA A 22 2.78 -0.49 -2.48
N ARG A 23 4.01 -0.83 -2.78
CA ARG A 23 4.80 -1.71 -1.92
C ARG A 23 5.11 -1.03 -0.60
N GLU A 24 5.43 0.26 -0.65
CA GLU A 24 5.68 1.00 0.58
C GLU A 24 4.43 1.10 1.43
N ALA A 25 3.28 1.32 0.81
CA ALA A 25 2.02 1.38 1.54
C ALA A 25 1.76 0.05 2.25
N ALA A 26 2.02 -1.05 1.57
CA ALA A 26 1.82 -2.36 2.16
C ALA A 26 2.77 -2.58 3.34
N ARG A 27 4.00 -2.12 3.23
CA ARG A 27 4.95 -2.23 4.33
C ARG A 27 4.49 -1.46 5.55
N TRP A 28 3.99 -0.25 5.33
CA TRP A 28 3.49 0.54 6.45
C TRP A 28 2.30 -0.13 7.10
N LEU A 29 1.41 -0.67 6.28
CA LEU A 29 0.25 -1.34 6.81
C LEU A 29 0.63 -2.53 7.68
N LEU A 30 1.56 -3.34 7.21
CA LEU A 30 2.03 -4.48 7.98
C LEU A 30 2.72 -4.04 9.26
N ARG A 31 3.53 -2.99 9.17
CA ARG A 31 4.24 -2.50 10.34
C ARG A 31 3.29 -2.01 11.42
N LEU A 32 2.31 -1.21 11.01
CA LEU A 32 1.37 -0.66 11.99
C LEU A 32 0.43 -1.71 12.55
N SER A 33 0.27 -2.83 11.85
CA SER A 33 -0.62 -3.89 12.28
C SER A 33 0.08 -4.96 13.09
N SER A 34 1.38 -4.88 13.22
CA SER A 34 2.16 -5.95 13.82
C SER A 34 1.98 -6.08 15.33
N GLY A 35 1.41 -5.05 15.95
CA GLY A 35 1.31 -5.02 17.40
C GLY A 35 2.55 -4.45 18.06
N ARG A 36 3.55 -4.09 17.27
CA ARG A 36 4.80 -3.53 17.79
C ARG A 36 5.04 -2.11 17.33
N ALA A 37 4.05 -1.52 16.67
CA ALA A 37 4.20 -0.18 16.16
C ALA A 37 4.31 0.81 17.33
N THR A 38 5.25 1.73 17.19
CA THR A 38 5.43 2.79 18.18
C THR A 38 4.79 4.07 17.68
N ASP A 39 4.70 5.06 18.55
CA ASP A 39 4.22 6.38 18.15
C ASP A 39 5.09 6.95 17.05
N ALA A 40 6.39 6.68 17.10
CA ALA A 40 7.30 7.15 16.06
C ALA A 40 6.96 6.51 14.71
N ASP A 41 6.58 5.24 14.72
CA ASP A 41 6.19 4.55 13.50
C ASP A 41 4.92 5.16 12.91
N VAL A 42 3.95 5.45 13.75
CA VAL A 42 2.70 6.06 13.31
C VAL A 42 3.00 7.43 12.70
N HIS A 43 3.82 8.20 13.39
CA HIS A 43 4.17 9.54 12.92
C HIS A 43 4.90 9.48 11.58
N ALA A 44 5.84 8.55 11.45
CA ALA A 44 6.57 8.40 10.21
C ALA A 44 5.65 8.02 9.05
N CYS A 45 4.69 7.14 9.33
CA CYS A 45 3.73 6.76 8.32
C CYS A 45 2.88 7.97 7.90
N ASP A 46 2.44 8.76 8.87
CA ASP A 46 1.65 9.95 8.57
C ASP A 46 2.44 10.92 7.71
N GLN A 47 3.73 11.09 8.00
CA GLN A 47 4.57 11.96 7.20
C GLN A 47 4.74 11.42 5.79
N TRP A 48 4.90 10.12 5.67
CA TRP A 48 5.02 9.50 4.35
C TRP A 48 3.74 9.73 3.55
N ARG A 49 2.59 9.54 4.18
CA ARG A 49 1.31 9.76 3.53
C ARG A 49 1.13 11.19 3.06
N ALA A 50 1.57 12.12 3.89
CA ALA A 50 1.38 13.53 3.59
C ALA A 50 2.37 14.05 2.56
N SER A 51 3.45 13.34 2.31
CA SER A 51 4.50 13.84 1.43
C SER A 51 4.09 13.90 -0.03
N LYS A 52 3.18 13.02 -0.45
CA LYS A 52 2.69 13.02 -1.83
C LYS A 52 1.27 12.49 -1.86
N ALA A 53 0.47 13.05 -2.76
CA ALA A 53 -0.90 12.57 -2.93
C ALA A 53 -0.93 11.10 -3.33
N GLU A 54 0.06 10.67 -4.10
CA GLU A 54 0.16 9.26 -4.51
C GLU A 54 0.30 8.33 -3.33
N HIS A 55 1.03 8.77 -2.31
CA HIS A 55 1.23 7.97 -1.11
C HIS A 55 -0.09 7.77 -0.38
N GLU A 56 -0.84 8.84 -0.23
CA GLU A 56 -2.12 8.74 0.46
C GLU A 56 -3.08 7.85 -0.31
N TYR A 57 -3.11 7.99 -1.63
CA TYR A 57 -3.96 7.16 -2.45
C TYR A 57 -3.59 5.68 -2.30
N ALA A 58 -2.30 5.39 -2.35
CA ALA A 58 -1.83 4.01 -2.22
C ALA A 58 -2.13 3.45 -0.83
N TRP A 59 -2.00 4.28 0.19
CA TRP A 59 -2.30 3.89 1.54
C TRP A 59 -3.76 3.49 1.70
N GLN A 60 -4.66 4.33 1.20
CA GLN A 60 -6.08 4.03 1.30
C GLN A 60 -6.45 2.79 0.52
N ARG A 61 -5.80 2.60 -0.61
CA ARG A 61 -6.05 1.42 -1.41
C ARG A 61 -5.58 0.16 -0.69
N ALA A 62 -4.42 0.23 -0.05
CA ALA A 62 -3.90 -0.90 0.71
C ALA A 62 -4.84 -1.26 1.85
N GLN A 63 -5.38 -0.26 2.53
CA GLN A 63 -6.33 -0.51 3.60
C GLN A 63 -7.60 -1.18 3.09
N ARG A 64 -8.09 -0.75 1.94
CA ARG A 64 -9.28 -1.34 1.35
C ARG A 64 -9.06 -2.80 0.97
N VAL A 65 -7.90 -3.08 0.39
CA VAL A 65 -7.59 -4.45 0.01
C VAL A 65 -7.50 -5.32 1.25
N ASN A 66 -6.87 -4.80 2.29
CA ASN A 66 -6.76 -5.53 3.53
C ASN A 66 -8.13 -5.83 4.14
N GLU A 67 -9.00 -4.86 4.15
CA GLU A 67 -10.34 -5.04 4.70
C GLU A 67 -11.13 -6.08 3.92
N ARG A 68 -10.99 -6.04 2.59
CA ARG A 68 -11.72 -6.96 1.74
C ARG A 68 -11.31 -8.40 1.97
N PHE A 69 -10.02 -8.63 2.14
CA PHE A 69 -9.52 -9.99 2.32
C PHE A 69 -9.42 -10.41 3.77
N GLY A 70 -9.57 -9.47 4.68
CA GLY A 70 -9.52 -9.79 6.09
C GLY A 70 -8.16 -10.26 6.57
N LEU A 71 -7.09 -9.86 5.89
CA LEU A 71 -5.77 -10.35 6.20
C LEU A 71 -5.34 -10.01 7.62
N LEU A 72 -5.57 -8.78 8.03
CA LEU A 72 -5.17 -8.36 9.36
C LEU A 72 -6.12 -8.88 10.43
N SER A 73 -7.35 -9.14 10.05
CA SER A 73 -8.30 -9.71 11.00
C SER A 73 -7.86 -11.08 11.46
N LEU A 74 -7.23 -11.85 10.58
CA LEU A 74 -6.73 -13.16 10.95
C LEU A 74 -5.62 -13.06 11.98
N ILE A 75 -4.86 -11.99 11.93
CA ILE A 75 -3.78 -11.80 12.87
C ILE A 75 -4.29 -11.47 14.24
N HIS A 76 -5.42 -10.82 14.32
CA HIS A 76 -5.99 -10.41 15.59
C HIS A 76 -6.65 -11.54 16.37
N ILE A 77 -6.91 -12.60 15.71
CA ILE A 77 -7.50 -13.75 16.38
C ILE A 77 -6.42 -14.54 17.09
#